data_9686f252e68601d0da037f7e98bb27b5
#
_entry.id   9686f252e68601d0da037f7e98bb27b5
#
_cell.length_a   1.000
_cell.length_b   1.000
_cell.length_c   1.000
_cell.angle_alpha   90.00
_cell.angle_beta   90.00
_cell.angle_gamma   90.00
#
_symmetry.space_group_name_H-M   'P 1'
#
loop_
_entity.id
_entity.type
_entity.pdbx_description
1 polymer ?
#
loop_
_entity_poly.entity_id
_entity_poly.type
_entity_poly.pdbx_seq_one_letter_code
_entity_poly.pdbx_strand_id
1 'polypeptide(L)'
;AHNLEAIKGQLRRFIDFDGEQAATMVNNADWTMNMSVIDFLRDVGKNFSLNTMLDRDTVKRRLEGDGISYTEFSYMLLQSNDFVQLRRERDCVLQIGGGDQWGNIVSGVDLNRRIDGAKVHGLTVSLVTDASGQKFGKSTGGGKLWLDPEKTSAYSWYQDFLNAGDSVVIDYLRWFTFLTQEEISEYERAVEEEPYKRAAQRRLAQEMTDLVHGEEATKAVELAAQALFGKAELSELDEKTLAGALSETTVAEVAAGEPRTIVDLLVA
;
A
#
# COMPACT_ATOMS: atom_id res chain seq x y z
N ALA A 1 9.29 18.10 5.59
CA ALA A 1 10.61 17.58 5.20
C ALA A 1 10.80 16.12 5.65
N HIS A 2 10.76 15.79 6.95
CA HIS A 2 11.03 14.44 7.47
C HIS A 2 10.14 13.35 6.82
N ASN A 3 8.83 13.52 6.81
CA ASN A 3 7.90 12.53 6.22
C ASN A 3 8.12 12.31 4.73
N LEU A 4 8.50 13.36 3.99
CA LEU A 4 8.78 13.26 2.56
C LEU A 4 10.00 12.38 2.29
N GLU A 5 11.08 12.57 3.06
CA GLU A 5 12.29 11.75 2.92
C GLU A 5 12.03 10.28 3.34
N ALA A 6 11.24 10.06 4.39
CA ALA A 6 10.84 8.72 4.81
C ALA A 6 10.04 7.99 3.71
N ILE A 7 9.06 8.66 3.11
CA ILE A 7 8.25 8.11 2.00
C ILE A 7 9.16 7.85 0.79
N LYS A 8 10.04 8.79 0.43
CA LYS A 8 10.99 8.61 -0.67
C LYS A 8 11.89 7.41 -0.46
N GLY A 9 12.38 7.22 0.78
CA GLY A 9 13.19 6.07 1.15
C GLY A 9 12.49 4.73 0.91
N GLN A 10 11.20 4.62 1.26
CA GLN A 10 10.40 3.42 1.01
C GLN A 10 10.14 3.20 -0.49
N LEU A 11 9.89 4.28 -1.26
CA LEU A 11 9.60 4.20 -2.68
C LEU A 11 10.81 3.88 -3.57
N ARG A 12 12.04 4.09 -3.09
CA ARG A 12 13.27 3.84 -3.86
C ARG A 12 13.44 2.39 -4.35
N ARG A 13 12.72 1.45 -3.78
CA ARG A 13 12.71 0.04 -4.24
C ARG A 13 11.84 -0.17 -5.48
N PHE A 14 10.88 0.73 -5.73
CA PHE A 14 9.89 0.59 -6.79
C PHE A 14 10.07 1.61 -7.90
N ILE A 15 10.70 2.76 -7.59
CA ILE A 15 10.82 3.91 -8.48
C ILE A 15 12.26 4.39 -8.44
N ASP A 16 12.84 4.57 -9.62
CA ASP A 16 14.17 5.14 -9.78
C ASP A 16 14.10 6.67 -9.63
N PHE A 17 14.89 7.21 -8.70
CA PHE A 17 15.01 8.64 -8.44
C PHE A 17 16.32 9.22 -8.98
N ASP A 18 17.15 8.42 -9.62
CA ASP A 18 18.45 8.78 -10.14
C ASP A 18 18.51 8.48 -11.66
N GLY A 19 19.27 9.26 -12.41
CA GLY A 19 19.43 9.06 -13.86
C GLY A 19 18.54 9.93 -14.74
N GLU A 20 18.56 9.67 -16.03
CA GLU A 20 17.98 10.53 -17.08
C GLU A 20 16.43 10.49 -17.08
N GLN A 21 15.85 9.37 -16.67
CA GLN A 21 14.39 9.15 -16.57
C GLN A 21 13.90 9.12 -15.11
N ALA A 22 14.67 9.75 -14.21
CA ALA A 22 14.40 9.74 -12.79
C ALA A 22 13.04 10.30 -12.41
N ALA A 23 12.36 9.63 -11.48
CA ALA A 23 11.17 10.17 -10.83
C ALA A 23 11.51 11.39 -9.97
N THR A 24 10.62 12.35 -9.92
CA THR A 24 10.78 13.54 -9.07
C THR A 24 9.76 13.52 -7.95
N MET A 25 10.24 13.51 -6.70
CA MET A 25 9.38 13.72 -5.54
C MET A 25 9.16 15.22 -5.34
N VAL A 26 7.90 15.64 -5.30
CA VAL A 26 7.53 17.03 -5.07
C VAL A 26 6.74 17.19 -3.78
N ASN A 27 6.79 18.38 -3.18
CA ASN A 27 6.04 18.69 -1.98
C ASN A 27 5.01 19.80 -2.30
N ASN A 28 3.74 19.48 -2.21
CA ASN A 28 2.68 20.44 -2.47
C ASN A 28 2.65 21.63 -1.49
N ALA A 29 3.35 21.55 -0.36
CA ALA A 29 3.55 22.69 0.53
C ALA A 29 4.29 23.86 -0.16
N ASP A 30 5.11 23.58 -1.19
CA ASP A 30 5.91 24.59 -1.87
C ASP A 30 5.04 25.66 -2.55
N TRP A 31 3.89 25.26 -3.08
CA TRP A 31 2.91 26.20 -3.67
C TRP A 31 1.72 26.49 -2.75
N THR A 32 1.31 25.54 -1.89
CA THR A 32 0.11 25.71 -1.06
C THR A 32 0.36 26.66 0.11
N MET A 33 1.51 26.55 0.80
CA MET A 33 1.82 27.37 1.98
C MET A 33 1.97 28.86 1.69
N ASN A 34 2.31 29.21 0.46
CA ASN A 34 2.51 30.61 0.03
C ASN A 34 1.24 31.24 -0.54
N MET A 35 0.16 30.49 -0.72
CA MET A 35 -1.11 30.99 -1.23
C MET A 35 -1.97 31.51 -0.10
N SER A 36 -2.41 32.77 -0.18
CA SER A 36 -3.36 33.30 0.79
C SER A 36 -4.73 32.65 0.63
N VAL A 37 -5.52 32.60 1.71
CA VAL A 37 -6.90 32.09 1.65
C VAL A 37 -7.74 32.88 0.62
N ILE A 38 -7.54 34.18 0.51
CA ILE A 38 -8.27 35.02 -0.45
C ILE A 38 -7.88 34.68 -1.89
N ASP A 39 -6.60 34.46 -2.15
CA ASP A 39 -6.13 34.06 -3.48
C ASP A 39 -6.65 32.66 -3.83
N PHE A 40 -6.61 31.73 -2.90
CA PHE A 40 -7.15 30.38 -3.09
C PHE A 40 -8.65 30.41 -3.45
N LEU A 41 -9.45 31.17 -2.70
CA LEU A 41 -10.89 31.30 -2.99
C LEU A 41 -11.15 31.99 -4.31
N ARG A 42 -10.40 33.07 -4.63
CA ARG A 42 -10.55 33.82 -5.87
C ARG A 42 -10.09 33.05 -7.11
N ASP A 43 -8.96 32.34 -7.04
CA ASP A 43 -8.31 31.79 -8.24
C ASP A 43 -8.65 30.29 -8.43
N VAL A 44 -8.86 29.55 -7.34
CA VAL A 44 -9.21 28.14 -7.35
C VAL A 44 -10.71 27.96 -7.04
N GLY A 45 -11.16 28.43 -5.89
CA GLY A 45 -12.49 28.18 -5.35
C GLY A 45 -13.64 28.58 -6.29
N LYS A 46 -13.54 29.74 -6.93
CA LYS A 46 -14.57 30.25 -7.87
C LYS A 46 -14.86 29.31 -9.04
N ASN A 47 -13.95 28.40 -9.37
CA ASN A 47 -14.10 27.48 -10.48
C ASN A 47 -14.92 26.22 -10.11
N PHE A 48 -15.26 26.05 -8.84
CA PHE A 48 -16.03 24.91 -8.35
C PHE A 48 -17.47 25.29 -8.07
N SER A 49 -18.40 24.53 -8.61
CA SER A 49 -19.82 24.66 -8.27
C SER A 49 -20.13 23.84 -7.01
N LEU A 50 -20.64 24.49 -5.98
CA LEU A 50 -21.03 23.85 -4.74
C LEU A 50 -22.07 22.73 -4.98
N ASN A 51 -23.05 22.99 -5.86
CA ASN A 51 -24.05 21.99 -6.22
C ASN A 51 -23.42 20.74 -6.82
N THR A 52 -22.46 20.90 -7.74
CA THR A 52 -21.75 19.76 -8.35
C THR A 52 -20.91 19.01 -7.34
N MET A 53 -20.33 19.69 -6.35
CA MET A 53 -19.56 19.05 -5.29
C MET A 53 -20.48 18.25 -4.34
N LEU A 54 -21.62 18.81 -3.95
CA LEU A 54 -22.61 18.16 -3.09
C LEU A 54 -23.30 16.97 -3.77
N ASP A 55 -23.42 16.99 -5.09
CA ASP A 55 -24.09 15.95 -5.88
C ASP A 55 -23.25 14.66 -6.05
N ARG A 56 -22.02 14.65 -5.60
CA ARG A 56 -21.14 13.47 -5.68
C ARG A 56 -21.59 12.38 -4.71
N ASP A 57 -21.59 11.13 -5.16
CA ASP A 57 -22.02 9.97 -4.36
C ASP A 57 -21.24 9.82 -3.05
N THR A 58 -19.94 10.11 -3.07
CA THR A 58 -19.08 10.06 -1.87
C THR A 58 -19.47 11.12 -0.85
N VAL A 59 -19.84 12.32 -1.29
CA VAL A 59 -20.28 13.42 -0.43
C VAL A 59 -21.71 13.16 0.06
N LYS A 60 -22.62 12.74 -0.81
CA LYS A 60 -24.02 12.40 -0.44
C LYS A 60 -24.06 11.35 0.67
N ARG A 61 -23.33 10.26 0.50
CA ARG A 61 -23.26 9.19 1.54
C ARG A 61 -22.76 9.71 2.88
N ARG A 62 -21.81 10.64 2.89
CA ARG A 62 -21.30 11.26 4.13
C ARG A 62 -22.34 12.21 4.75
N LEU A 63 -23.04 12.99 3.94
CA LEU A 63 -24.10 13.90 4.41
C LEU A 63 -25.29 13.16 5.00
N GLU A 64 -25.63 11.98 4.46
CA GLU A 64 -26.71 11.11 4.95
C GLU A 64 -26.31 10.31 6.21
N GLY A 65 -25.02 10.19 6.52
CA GLY A 65 -24.47 9.48 7.67
C GLY A 65 -23.85 10.41 8.70
N ASP A 66 -22.57 10.19 9.02
CA ASP A 66 -21.82 10.89 10.06
C ASP A 66 -21.54 12.38 9.78
N GLY A 67 -21.94 12.87 8.61
CA GLY A 67 -21.62 14.20 8.15
C GLY A 67 -20.22 14.30 7.51
N ILE A 68 -19.90 15.49 7.01
CA ILE A 68 -18.60 15.79 6.40
C ILE A 68 -18.07 17.11 6.94
N SER A 69 -16.81 17.16 7.38
CA SER A 69 -16.19 18.42 7.79
C SER A 69 -15.91 19.31 6.58
N TYR A 70 -15.81 20.61 6.80
CA TYR A 70 -15.41 21.54 5.75
C TYR A 70 -14.02 21.20 5.17
N THR A 71 -13.11 20.72 6.01
CA THR A 71 -11.78 20.28 5.60
C THR A 71 -11.85 19.12 4.62
N GLU A 72 -12.61 18.08 4.95
CA GLU A 72 -12.80 16.91 4.05
C GLU A 72 -13.50 17.33 2.75
N PHE A 73 -14.51 18.20 2.84
CA PHE A 73 -15.24 18.72 1.67
C PHE A 73 -14.35 19.53 0.74
N SER A 74 -13.47 20.37 1.30
CA SER A 74 -12.56 21.24 0.54
C SER A 74 -11.29 20.53 0.03
N TYR A 75 -10.97 19.32 0.51
CA TYR A 75 -9.77 18.58 0.12
C TYR A 75 -9.62 18.43 -1.39
N MET A 76 -10.72 18.18 -2.08
CA MET A 76 -10.76 18.04 -3.53
C MET A 76 -10.25 19.29 -4.27
N LEU A 77 -10.47 20.49 -3.73
CA LEU A 77 -9.99 21.74 -4.32
C LEU A 77 -8.47 21.83 -4.22
N LEU A 78 -7.90 21.40 -3.10
CA LEU A 78 -6.45 21.38 -2.87
C LEU A 78 -5.77 20.42 -3.86
N GLN A 79 -6.25 19.19 -3.94
CA GLN A 79 -5.70 18.19 -4.88
C GLN A 79 -5.88 18.62 -6.35
N SER A 80 -6.97 19.30 -6.68
CA SER A 80 -7.17 19.83 -8.03
C SER A 80 -6.17 20.94 -8.35
N ASN A 81 -5.87 21.80 -7.38
CA ASN A 81 -4.85 22.82 -7.52
C ASN A 81 -3.45 22.22 -7.64
N ASP A 82 -3.15 21.14 -6.90
CA ASP A 82 -1.87 20.42 -7.04
C ASP A 82 -1.67 19.96 -8.48
N PHE A 83 -2.70 19.43 -9.14
CA PHE A 83 -2.60 19.03 -10.55
C PHE A 83 -2.34 20.20 -11.48
N VAL A 84 -2.95 21.38 -11.23
CA VAL A 84 -2.67 22.60 -12.01
C VAL A 84 -1.22 23.04 -11.83
N GLN A 85 -0.69 23.04 -10.60
CA GLN A 85 0.70 23.43 -10.33
C GLN A 85 1.69 22.44 -10.95
N LEU A 86 1.44 21.13 -10.81
CA LEU A 86 2.27 20.09 -11.44
C LEU A 86 2.29 20.21 -12.96
N ARG A 87 1.16 20.53 -13.60
CA ARG A 87 1.14 20.80 -15.03
C ARG A 87 1.95 22.03 -15.40
N ARG A 88 1.81 23.12 -14.66
CA ARG A 88 2.50 24.38 -14.92
C ARG A 88 4.01 24.30 -14.71
N GLU A 89 4.44 23.61 -13.65
CA GLU A 89 5.85 23.58 -13.23
C GLU A 89 6.62 22.38 -13.77
N ARG A 90 5.91 21.30 -14.14
CA ARG A 90 6.51 19.99 -14.49
C ARG A 90 5.95 19.36 -15.76
N ASP A 91 5.09 20.07 -16.50
CA ASP A 91 4.39 19.54 -17.69
C ASP A 91 3.66 18.22 -17.42
N CYS A 92 3.19 18.00 -16.19
CA CYS A 92 2.46 16.81 -15.80
C CYS A 92 1.07 16.81 -16.44
N VAL A 93 0.82 15.91 -17.38
CA VAL A 93 -0.43 15.85 -18.16
C VAL A 93 -1.31 14.67 -17.81
N LEU A 94 -0.86 13.75 -16.94
CA LEU A 94 -1.61 12.57 -16.51
C LEU A 94 -1.54 12.43 -14.99
N GLN A 95 -2.69 12.32 -14.33
CA GLN A 95 -2.79 11.93 -12.91
C GLN A 95 -3.37 10.53 -12.82
N ILE A 96 -2.73 9.65 -12.04
CA ILE A 96 -3.19 8.27 -11.81
C ILE A 96 -3.53 8.05 -10.35
N GLY A 97 -4.46 7.13 -10.06
CA GLY A 97 -4.83 6.77 -8.69
C GLY A 97 -5.77 5.57 -8.62
N GLY A 98 -6.19 5.21 -7.43
CA GLY A 98 -7.24 4.22 -7.23
C GLY A 98 -8.62 4.75 -7.60
N GLY A 99 -9.61 3.87 -7.79
CA GLY A 99 -10.99 4.24 -8.14
C GLY A 99 -11.65 5.19 -7.13
N ASP A 100 -11.23 5.16 -5.87
CA ASP A 100 -11.66 6.10 -4.83
C ASP A 100 -11.19 7.55 -5.09
N GLN A 101 -10.15 7.74 -5.91
CA GLN A 101 -9.62 9.05 -6.30
C GLN A 101 -10.27 9.66 -7.54
N TRP A 102 -11.15 8.91 -8.22
CA TRP A 102 -11.77 9.37 -9.48
C TRP A 102 -12.35 10.77 -9.39
N GLY A 103 -13.14 11.04 -8.35
CA GLY A 103 -13.76 12.33 -8.14
C GLY A 103 -12.75 13.48 -8.00
N ASN A 104 -11.65 13.28 -7.29
CA ASN A 104 -10.60 14.27 -7.10
C ASN A 104 -9.82 14.50 -8.40
N ILE A 105 -9.44 13.41 -9.09
CA ILE A 105 -8.68 13.47 -10.36
C ILE A 105 -9.48 14.21 -11.44
N VAL A 106 -10.75 13.86 -11.64
CA VAL A 106 -11.62 14.52 -12.63
C VAL A 106 -11.80 16.00 -12.31
N SER A 107 -11.87 16.37 -11.03
CA SER A 107 -11.91 17.79 -10.63
C SER A 107 -10.65 18.54 -11.02
N GLY A 108 -9.48 17.91 -10.88
CA GLY A 108 -8.22 18.48 -11.31
C GLY A 108 -8.16 18.63 -12.83
N VAL A 109 -8.68 17.66 -13.59
CA VAL A 109 -8.80 17.76 -15.05
C VAL A 109 -9.70 18.94 -15.46
N ASP A 110 -10.87 19.09 -14.82
CA ASP A 110 -11.80 20.18 -15.12
C ASP A 110 -11.21 21.55 -14.72
N LEU A 111 -10.50 21.61 -13.58
CA LEU A 111 -9.84 22.84 -13.14
C LEU A 111 -8.76 23.29 -14.13
N ASN A 112 -7.90 22.40 -14.61
CA ASN A 112 -6.89 22.72 -15.64
C ASN A 112 -7.53 23.30 -16.90
N ARG A 113 -8.64 22.71 -17.34
CA ARG A 113 -9.40 23.21 -18.49
C ARG A 113 -9.99 24.60 -18.24
N ARG A 114 -10.55 24.84 -17.04
CA ARG A 114 -11.21 26.11 -16.70
C ARG A 114 -10.24 27.26 -16.51
N ILE A 115 -9.09 27.02 -15.88
CA ILE A 115 -8.12 28.08 -15.58
C ILE A 115 -7.25 28.37 -16.80
N ASP A 116 -6.67 27.34 -17.42
CA ASP A 116 -5.63 27.50 -18.43
C ASP A 116 -6.05 27.02 -19.84
N GLY A 117 -7.28 26.50 -19.99
CA GLY A 117 -7.69 25.85 -21.24
C GLY A 117 -6.89 24.58 -21.56
N ALA A 118 -6.15 24.07 -20.60
CA ALA A 118 -5.22 22.97 -20.78
C ALA A 118 -5.95 21.61 -20.84
N LYS A 119 -5.45 20.72 -21.71
CA LYS A 119 -5.93 19.33 -21.82
C LYS A 119 -4.99 18.43 -21.02
N VAL A 120 -5.52 17.85 -19.96
CA VAL A 120 -4.84 16.85 -19.12
C VAL A 120 -5.74 15.62 -18.95
N HIS A 121 -5.20 14.54 -18.43
CA HIS A 121 -5.85 13.25 -18.37
C HIS A 121 -5.85 12.68 -16.96
N GLY A 122 -6.84 11.86 -16.65
CA GLY A 122 -6.91 11.06 -15.43
C GLY A 122 -7.05 9.57 -15.77
N LEU A 123 -6.40 8.73 -14.99
CA LEU A 123 -6.51 7.28 -15.07
C LEU A 123 -6.75 6.73 -13.67
N THR A 124 -7.73 5.87 -13.51
CA THR A 124 -7.92 5.13 -12.26
C THR A 124 -7.92 3.63 -12.48
N VAL A 125 -7.39 2.91 -11.50
CA VAL A 125 -7.44 1.46 -11.44
C VAL A 125 -8.40 1.03 -10.35
N SER A 126 -8.96 -0.18 -10.46
CA SER A 126 -9.83 -0.76 -9.44
C SER A 126 -9.13 -0.81 -8.09
N LEU A 127 -9.89 -0.61 -7.02
CA LEU A 127 -9.35 -0.80 -5.68
C LEU A 127 -9.02 -2.26 -5.44
N VAL A 128 -7.86 -2.49 -4.85
CA VAL A 128 -7.51 -3.82 -4.34
C VAL A 128 -8.32 -4.07 -3.08
N THR A 129 -9.04 -5.19 -3.07
CA THR A 129 -9.86 -5.63 -1.94
C THR A 129 -9.41 -6.99 -1.45
N ASP A 130 -9.64 -7.28 -0.17
CA ASP A 130 -9.50 -8.62 0.39
C ASP A 130 -10.69 -9.54 0.00
N ALA A 131 -10.64 -10.79 0.44
CA ALA A 131 -11.69 -11.76 0.16
C ALA A 131 -13.07 -11.39 0.74
N SER A 132 -13.14 -10.46 1.70
CA SER A 132 -14.39 -9.91 2.27
C SER A 132 -14.92 -8.70 1.49
N GLY A 133 -14.18 -8.23 0.47
CA GLY A 133 -14.50 -7.03 -0.30
C GLY A 133 -14.08 -5.72 0.39
N GLN A 134 -13.37 -5.79 1.50
CA GLN A 134 -12.82 -4.61 2.17
C GLN A 134 -11.53 -4.15 1.47
N LYS A 135 -11.24 -2.85 1.55
CA LYS A 135 -10.03 -2.27 0.97
C LYS A 135 -8.79 -2.92 1.59
N PHE A 136 -7.94 -3.50 0.74
CA PHE A 136 -6.67 -4.11 1.13
C PHE A 136 -5.82 -3.18 2.02
N GLY A 137 -5.14 -3.73 3.02
CA GLY A 137 -4.33 -2.97 3.97
C GLY A 137 -5.11 -2.21 5.05
N LYS A 138 -6.45 -2.39 5.14
CA LYS A 138 -7.30 -1.88 6.22
C LYS A 138 -8.00 -2.99 7.00
N SER A 139 -7.37 -4.14 7.16
CA SER A 139 -7.99 -5.28 7.85
C SER A 139 -8.37 -4.93 9.30
N THR A 140 -9.58 -5.32 9.67
CA THR A 140 -10.19 -5.09 10.99
C THR A 140 -9.64 -5.97 12.12
N GLY A 141 -8.62 -6.79 11.86
CA GLY A 141 -8.08 -7.72 12.85
C GLY A 141 -6.59 -8.02 12.73
N GLY A 142 -5.92 -7.53 11.71
CA GLY A 142 -4.48 -7.67 11.50
C GLY A 142 -3.80 -6.32 11.38
N GLY A 143 -2.55 -6.22 11.74
CA GLY A 143 -1.75 -5.01 11.64
C GLY A 143 -1.76 -4.44 10.21
N LYS A 144 -1.56 -3.13 10.08
CA LYS A 144 -1.35 -2.51 8.78
C LYS A 144 -0.06 -3.06 8.18
N LEU A 145 -0.10 -3.49 6.92
CA LEU A 145 1.11 -3.84 6.16
C LEU A 145 1.90 -2.57 5.83
N TRP A 146 3.07 -2.45 6.40
CA TRP A 146 3.98 -1.35 6.14
C TRP A 146 5.12 -1.82 5.24
N LEU A 147 5.51 -1.00 4.26
CA LEU A 147 6.73 -1.23 3.47
C LEU A 147 8.01 -1.09 4.31
N ASP A 148 7.90 -0.48 5.47
CA ASP A 148 8.98 -0.27 6.41
C ASP A 148 9.25 -1.58 7.20
N PRO A 149 10.45 -2.20 7.06
CA PRO A 149 10.77 -3.46 7.71
C PRO A 149 10.86 -3.38 9.24
N GLU A 150 10.95 -2.19 9.82
CA GLU A 150 10.90 -2.00 11.27
C GLU A 150 9.45 -2.05 11.81
N LYS A 151 8.47 -1.85 10.93
CA LYS A 151 7.04 -1.85 11.28
C LYS A 151 6.34 -3.14 10.90
N THR A 152 6.74 -3.76 9.79
CA THR A 152 6.26 -5.07 9.35
C THR A 152 7.47 -5.91 8.99
N SER A 153 7.75 -6.95 9.77
CA SER A 153 8.86 -7.84 9.48
C SER A 153 8.66 -8.58 8.16
N ALA A 154 9.75 -9.04 7.53
CA ALA A 154 9.64 -9.84 6.32
C ALA A 154 8.83 -11.13 6.55
N TYR A 155 8.88 -11.70 7.76
CA TYR A 155 8.09 -12.87 8.12
C TYR A 155 6.59 -12.56 8.17
N SER A 156 6.17 -11.50 8.87
CA SER A 156 4.76 -11.10 8.92
C SER A 156 4.24 -10.70 7.54
N TRP A 157 5.08 -10.02 6.73
CA TRP A 157 4.78 -9.67 5.34
C TRP A 157 4.53 -10.93 4.48
N TYR A 158 5.43 -11.90 4.55
CA TYR A 158 5.30 -13.17 3.84
C TYR A 158 4.03 -13.94 4.26
N GLN A 159 3.77 -14.02 5.57
CA GLN A 159 2.60 -14.72 6.11
C GLN A 159 1.28 -14.10 5.68
N ASP A 160 1.21 -12.76 5.61
CA ASP A 160 0.00 -12.07 5.17
C ASP A 160 -0.38 -12.47 3.73
N PHE A 161 0.57 -12.45 2.81
CA PHE A 161 0.34 -12.90 1.44
C PHE A 161 0.14 -14.42 1.32
N LEU A 162 0.86 -15.21 2.11
CA LEU A 162 0.65 -16.66 2.16
C LEU A 162 -0.78 -16.99 2.61
N ASN A 163 -1.39 -16.18 3.46
CA ASN A 163 -2.75 -16.36 3.97
C ASN A 163 -3.84 -15.75 3.07
N ALA A 164 -3.49 -15.21 1.90
CA ALA A 164 -4.47 -14.73 0.93
C ALA A 164 -5.51 -15.78 0.60
N GLY A 165 -6.78 -15.39 0.50
CA GLY A 165 -7.88 -16.29 0.15
C GLY A 165 -7.80 -16.78 -1.30
N ASP A 166 -8.27 -17.99 -1.56
CA ASP A 166 -8.29 -18.58 -2.91
C ASP A 166 -9.07 -17.71 -3.92
N SER A 167 -10.08 -17.01 -3.45
CA SER A 167 -10.93 -16.13 -4.28
C SER A 167 -10.23 -14.85 -4.78
N VAL A 168 -9.10 -14.45 -4.20
CA VAL A 168 -8.41 -13.20 -4.52
C VAL A 168 -6.96 -13.40 -4.94
N VAL A 169 -6.35 -14.53 -4.65
CA VAL A 169 -4.91 -14.77 -4.86
C VAL A 169 -4.50 -14.59 -6.32
N ILE A 170 -5.32 -15.02 -7.26
CA ILE A 170 -5.04 -14.90 -8.69
C ILE A 170 -5.06 -13.43 -9.13
N ASP A 171 -6.01 -12.64 -8.64
CA ASP A 171 -6.03 -11.21 -8.90
C ASP A 171 -4.83 -10.50 -8.29
N TYR A 172 -4.38 -10.93 -7.11
CA TYR A 172 -3.17 -10.40 -6.49
C TYR A 172 -1.91 -10.74 -7.32
N LEU A 173 -1.80 -11.96 -7.85
CA LEU A 173 -0.72 -12.32 -8.78
C LEU A 173 -0.71 -11.40 -10.01
N ARG A 174 -1.88 -11.11 -10.60
CA ARG A 174 -2.00 -10.22 -11.75
C ARG A 174 -1.63 -8.77 -11.44
N TRP A 175 -1.92 -8.29 -10.24
CA TRP A 175 -1.73 -6.88 -9.88
C TRP A 175 -0.38 -6.58 -9.28
N PHE A 176 0.22 -7.52 -8.59
CA PHE A 176 1.40 -7.27 -7.77
C PHE A 176 2.67 -7.95 -8.28
N THR A 177 2.58 -8.79 -9.30
CA THR A 177 3.75 -9.52 -9.80
C THR A 177 4.00 -9.24 -11.28
N PHE A 178 5.19 -9.58 -11.74
CA PHE A 178 5.56 -9.53 -13.16
C PHE A 178 5.47 -10.90 -13.83
N LEU A 179 4.70 -11.82 -13.26
CA LEU A 179 4.47 -13.13 -13.85
C LEU A 179 3.76 -13.00 -15.20
N THR A 180 4.12 -13.87 -16.13
CA THR A 180 3.48 -13.97 -17.43
C THR A 180 2.04 -14.49 -17.32
N GLN A 181 1.24 -14.27 -18.35
CA GLN A 181 -0.12 -14.79 -18.40
C GLN A 181 -0.15 -16.32 -18.33
N GLU A 182 0.84 -16.97 -18.93
CA GLU A 182 1.00 -18.43 -18.92
C GLU A 182 1.25 -18.94 -17.50
N GLU A 183 2.18 -18.34 -16.75
CA GLU A 183 2.46 -18.68 -15.37
C GLU A 183 1.24 -18.47 -14.47
N ILE A 184 0.53 -17.35 -14.65
CA ILE A 184 -0.69 -17.08 -13.87
C ILE A 184 -1.78 -18.14 -14.16
N SER A 185 -1.94 -18.55 -15.43
CA SER A 185 -2.90 -19.58 -15.81
C SER A 185 -2.57 -20.97 -15.22
N GLU A 186 -1.29 -21.26 -14.96
CA GLU A 186 -0.89 -22.47 -14.24
C GLU A 186 -1.33 -22.40 -12.77
N TYR A 187 -1.18 -21.24 -12.12
CA TYR A 187 -1.65 -21.04 -10.74
C TYR A 187 -3.18 -21.03 -10.63
N GLU A 188 -3.92 -20.51 -11.63
CA GLU A 188 -5.38 -20.62 -11.71
C GLU A 188 -5.81 -22.10 -11.64
N ARG A 189 -5.24 -22.94 -12.49
CA ARG A 189 -5.52 -24.40 -12.47
C ARG A 189 -5.13 -25.03 -11.14
N ALA A 190 -3.98 -24.66 -10.57
CA ALA A 190 -3.54 -25.20 -9.28
C ALA A 190 -4.49 -24.82 -8.13
N VAL A 191 -5.09 -23.63 -8.16
CA VAL A 191 -6.10 -23.21 -7.16
C VAL A 191 -7.40 -24.00 -7.32
N GLU A 192 -7.82 -24.30 -8.56
CA GLU A 192 -9.02 -25.08 -8.84
C GLU A 192 -8.86 -26.57 -8.51
N GLU A 193 -7.75 -27.18 -8.90
CA GLU A 193 -7.53 -28.64 -8.80
C GLU A 193 -6.97 -29.07 -7.44
N GLU A 194 -6.04 -28.25 -6.87
CA GLU A 194 -5.29 -28.63 -5.65
C GLU A 194 -5.14 -27.44 -4.66
N PRO A 195 -6.25 -26.77 -4.26
CA PRO A 195 -6.20 -25.58 -3.40
C PRO A 195 -5.44 -25.79 -2.08
N TYR A 196 -5.48 -27.03 -1.55
CA TYR A 196 -4.78 -27.40 -0.32
C TYR A 196 -3.26 -27.27 -0.39
N LYS A 197 -2.66 -27.27 -1.60
CA LYS A 197 -1.22 -27.05 -1.80
C LYS A 197 -0.82 -25.59 -1.64
N ARG A 198 -1.77 -24.66 -1.77
CA ARG A 198 -1.54 -23.22 -1.67
C ARG A 198 -0.37 -22.72 -2.54
N ALA A 199 -0.24 -23.28 -3.76
CA ALA A 199 0.88 -22.99 -4.65
C ALA A 199 0.87 -21.50 -5.10
N ALA A 200 -0.29 -20.96 -5.44
CA ALA A 200 -0.47 -19.57 -5.84
C ALA A 200 -0.14 -18.59 -4.69
N GLN A 201 -0.61 -18.89 -3.47
CA GLN A 201 -0.33 -18.07 -2.29
C GLN A 201 1.17 -18.07 -1.95
N ARG A 202 1.81 -19.22 -2.06
CA ARG A 202 3.25 -19.32 -1.83
C ARG A 202 4.04 -18.50 -2.84
N ARG A 203 3.69 -18.61 -4.12
CA ARG A 203 4.32 -17.80 -5.16
C ARG A 203 4.09 -16.31 -4.93
N LEU A 204 2.88 -15.92 -4.60
CA LEU A 204 2.55 -14.53 -4.27
C LEU A 204 3.39 -14.01 -3.10
N ALA A 205 3.49 -14.80 -2.01
CA ALA A 205 4.27 -14.42 -0.84
C ALA A 205 5.77 -14.27 -1.17
N GLN A 206 6.32 -15.16 -2.00
CA GLN A 206 7.70 -15.06 -2.51
C GLN A 206 7.89 -13.78 -3.29
N GLU A 207 7.13 -13.54 -4.34
CA GLU A 207 7.23 -12.36 -5.21
C GLU A 207 7.11 -11.06 -4.42
N MET A 208 6.14 -10.98 -3.52
CA MET A 208 5.91 -9.79 -2.72
C MET A 208 7.01 -9.54 -1.68
N THR A 209 7.57 -10.61 -1.12
CA THR A 209 8.68 -10.48 -0.16
C THR A 209 9.97 -10.15 -0.86
N ASP A 210 10.25 -10.75 -2.01
CA ASP A 210 11.39 -10.41 -2.86
C ASP A 210 11.37 -8.93 -3.26
N LEU A 211 10.21 -8.46 -3.69
CA LEU A 211 10.03 -7.06 -4.12
C LEU A 211 10.28 -6.06 -2.99
N VAL A 212 9.79 -6.33 -1.77
CA VAL A 212 9.82 -5.38 -0.65
C VAL A 212 11.03 -5.56 0.25
N HIS A 213 11.43 -6.80 0.53
CA HIS A 213 12.49 -7.12 1.49
C HIS A 213 13.76 -7.70 0.85
N GLY A 214 13.65 -8.18 -0.39
CA GLY A 214 14.74 -8.79 -1.16
C GLY A 214 14.80 -10.31 -1.01
N GLU A 215 15.41 -10.97 -2.01
CA GLU A 215 15.50 -12.45 -2.10
C GLU A 215 16.14 -13.12 -0.88
N GLU A 216 17.14 -12.48 -0.26
CA GLU A 216 17.82 -13.04 0.94
C GLU A 216 16.84 -13.11 2.12
N ALA A 217 16.01 -12.09 2.30
CA ALA A 217 14.98 -12.07 3.34
C ALA A 217 13.90 -13.14 3.06
N THR A 218 13.50 -13.32 1.82
CA THR A 218 12.55 -14.37 1.44
C THR A 218 13.07 -15.76 1.78
N LYS A 219 14.31 -16.07 1.41
CA LYS A 219 14.95 -17.35 1.74
C LYS A 219 15.03 -17.59 3.25
N ALA A 220 15.40 -16.55 4.00
CA ALA A 220 15.45 -16.61 5.46
C ALA A 220 14.06 -16.87 6.09
N VAL A 221 13.02 -16.20 5.58
CA VAL A 221 11.63 -16.40 6.03
C VAL A 221 11.13 -17.81 5.71
N GLU A 222 11.43 -18.33 4.53
CA GLU A 222 11.05 -19.70 4.15
C GLU A 222 11.73 -20.75 5.02
N LEU A 223 13.02 -20.55 5.30
CA LEU A 223 13.75 -21.41 6.23
C LEU A 223 13.16 -21.35 7.65
N ALA A 224 12.83 -20.14 8.12
CA ALA A 224 12.17 -19.93 9.42
C ALA A 224 10.81 -20.66 9.49
N ALA A 225 9.99 -20.54 8.44
CA ALA A 225 8.73 -21.25 8.37
C ALA A 225 8.92 -22.77 8.42
N GLN A 226 9.94 -23.30 7.71
CA GLN A 226 10.26 -24.73 7.75
C GLN A 226 10.73 -25.17 9.15
N ALA A 227 11.58 -24.37 9.81
CA ALA A 227 12.09 -24.68 11.14
C ALA A 227 10.99 -24.67 12.20
N LEU A 228 10.08 -23.68 12.16
CA LEU A 228 8.95 -23.61 13.09
C LEU A 228 7.98 -24.80 12.95
N PHE A 229 7.87 -25.37 11.75
CA PHE A 229 7.06 -26.57 11.50
C PHE A 229 7.85 -27.89 11.55
N GLY A 230 9.04 -27.89 12.14
CA GLY A 230 9.85 -29.08 12.41
C GLY A 230 10.50 -29.73 11.18
N LYS A 231 10.71 -28.95 10.11
CA LYS A 231 11.35 -29.41 8.86
C LYS A 231 12.78 -28.89 8.69
N ALA A 232 13.25 -28.02 9.58
CA ALA A 232 14.63 -27.51 9.64
C ALA A 232 15.00 -27.19 11.09
N GLU A 233 16.29 -26.95 11.36
CA GLU A 233 16.79 -26.64 12.70
C GLU A 233 16.68 -25.15 13.01
N LEU A 234 16.11 -24.79 14.17
CA LEU A 234 16.02 -23.38 14.61
C LEU A 234 17.38 -22.71 14.76
N SER A 235 18.43 -23.47 15.01
CA SER A 235 19.81 -22.99 15.13
C SER A 235 20.42 -22.50 13.82
N GLU A 236 19.80 -22.78 12.69
CA GLU A 236 20.23 -22.33 11.36
C GLU A 236 19.69 -20.92 11.01
N LEU A 237 18.78 -20.39 11.85
CA LEU A 237 18.18 -19.08 11.65
C LEU A 237 19.04 -17.97 12.26
N ASP A 238 19.14 -16.84 11.58
CA ASP A 238 19.67 -15.63 12.17
C ASP A 238 18.72 -15.04 13.21
N GLU A 239 19.27 -14.32 14.18
CA GLU A 239 18.53 -13.77 15.31
C GLU A 239 17.36 -12.87 14.89
N LYS A 240 17.54 -12.05 13.85
CA LYS A 240 16.53 -11.11 13.36
C LYS A 240 15.35 -11.86 12.72
N THR A 241 15.62 -12.87 11.91
CA THR A 241 14.60 -13.71 11.29
C THR A 241 13.82 -14.51 12.33
N LEU A 242 14.53 -15.09 13.31
CA LEU A 242 13.90 -15.82 14.42
C LEU A 242 13.01 -14.87 15.27
N ALA A 243 13.52 -13.71 15.66
CA ALA A 243 12.75 -12.71 16.39
C ALA A 243 11.52 -12.24 15.60
N GLY A 244 11.65 -12.02 14.29
CA GLY A 244 10.53 -11.68 13.43
C GLY A 244 9.46 -12.78 13.35
N ALA A 245 9.89 -14.03 13.24
CA ALA A 245 9.00 -15.20 13.20
C ALA A 245 8.28 -15.44 14.53
N LEU A 246 8.90 -15.09 15.65
CA LEU A 246 8.35 -15.24 16.99
C LEU A 246 7.62 -13.99 17.50
N SER A 247 7.63 -12.89 16.76
CA SER A 247 7.09 -11.58 17.19
C SER A 247 5.60 -11.60 17.51
N GLU A 248 4.85 -12.54 16.92
CA GLU A 248 3.41 -12.71 17.16
C GLU A 248 3.10 -13.78 18.22
N THR A 249 4.13 -14.42 18.78
CA THR A 249 3.98 -15.43 19.84
C THR A 249 4.17 -14.82 21.22
N THR A 250 3.59 -15.45 22.24
CA THR A 250 3.86 -15.07 23.61
C THR A 250 5.29 -15.45 23.96
N VAL A 251 6.11 -14.47 24.34
CA VAL A 251 7.51 -14.68 24.72
C VAL A 251 7.63 -14.61 26.24
N ALA A 252 8.24 -15.62 26.83
CA ALA A 252 8.63 -15.60 28.25
C ALA A 252 10.14 -15.34 28.36
N GLU A 253 10.54 -14.32 29.10
CA GLU A 253 11.94 -14.04 29.39
C GLU A 253 12.43 -14.93 30.53
N VAL A 254 13.49 -15.69 30.30
CA VAL A 254 14.12 -16.51 31.30
C VAL A 254 15.62 -16.19 31.43
N ALA A 255 16.12 -16.16 32.68
CA ALA A 255 17.52 -15.91 32.93
C ALA A 255 18.39 -17.04 32.35
N ALA A 256 19.47 -16.68 31.67
CA ALA A 256 20.43 -17.63 31.11
C ALA A 256 21.19 -18.36 32.24
N GLY A 257 21.40 -19.67 32.08
CA GLY A 257 22.37 -20.43 32.89
C GLY A 257 21.79 -21.51 33.80
N GLU A 258 20.47 -21.62 34.02
CA GLU A 258 19.90 -22.75 34.74
C GLU A 258 19.15 -23.69 33.78
N PRO A 259 19.41 -25.02 33.82
CA PRO A 259 18.64 -25.98 33.04
C PRO A 259 17.20 -25.97 33.53
N ARG A 260 16.25 -25.64 32.66
CA ARG A 260 14.80 -25.63 32.93
C ARG A 260 14.11 -26.70 32.10
N THR A 261 13.12 -27.28 32.67
CA THR A 261 12.23 -28.17 31.91
C THR A 261 11.20 -27.38 31.12
N ILE A 262 10.62 -27.96 30.09
CA ILE A 262 9.53 -27.35 29.33
C ILE A 262 8.38 -26.94 30.25
N VAL A 263 8.11 -27.72 31.31
CA VAL A 263 7.07 -27.43 32.30
C VAL A 263 7.39 -26.15 33.07
N ASP A 264 8.67 -25.96 33.47
CA ASP A 264 9.10 -24.73 34.16
C ASP A 264 8.94 -23.48 33.27
N LEU A 265 9.18 -23.63 31.97
CA LEU A 265 9.03 -22.53 30.99
C LEU A 265 7.56 -22.21 30.69
N LEU A 266 6.64 -23.19 30.78
CA LEU A 266 5.20 -22.97 30.56
C LEU A 266 4.49 -22.38 31.78
N VAL A 267 5.11 -22.42 32.95
CA VAL A 267 4.58 -21.89 34.23
C VAL A 267 5.16 -20.50 34.54
N ALA A 268 6.27 -20.12 33.92
CA ALA A 268 6.90 -18.80 34.07
C ALA A 268 6.19 -17.74 33.25
#